data_e627afc1274a2824d111442b61f08eaf
#
_entry.id   e627afc1274a2824d111442b61f08eaf
#
_cell.length_a   1.000
_cell.length_b   1.000
_cell.length_c   1.000
_cell.angle_alpha   90.00
_cell.angle_beta   90.00
_cell.angle_gamma   90.00
#
_symmetry.space_group_name_H-M   'P 1'
#
loop_
_entity.id
_entity.type
_entity.pdbx_description
1 polymer ?
#
loop_
_entity_poly.entity_id
_entity_poly.type
_entity_poly.pdbx_seq_one_letter_code
_entity_poly.pdbx_strand_id
1 'polypeptide(L)'
;MTKILLVEDDKSLREIYGVRLLAEGYDIVSAGDGEEALSTAIKENPDLIISDVMMPKISGFDMLDILKSNASTKNIKVIMMTALSSDDQR
;
A
#
# COMPACT_ATOMS: atom_id res chain seq x y z
N MET A 1 -10.02 6.05 14.38
CA MET A 1 -9.31 4.85 13.97
C MET A 1 -8.32 5.13 12.88
N THR A 2 -7.17 4.53 12.94
CA THR A 2 -6.18 4.71 11.89
C THR A 2 -6.63 4.01 10.63
N LYS A 3 -6.64 4.75 9.54
CA LYS A 3 -7.01 4.21 8.23
C LYS A 3 -5.74 3.87 7.47
N ILE A 4 -5.63 2.64 7.00
CA ILE A 4 -4.47 2.17 6.27
C ILE A 4 -4.88 1.82 4.85
N LEU A 5 -4.12 2.31 3.88
CA LEU A 5 -4.25 1.87 2.49
C LEU A 5 -3.23 0.77 2.26
N LEU A 6 -3.71 -0.42 1.94
CA LEU A 6 -2.87 -1.57 1.68
C LEU A 6 -2.76 -1.77 0.18
N VAL A 7 -1.55 -1.73 -0.34
CA VAL A 7 -1.31 -1.85 -1.78
C VAL A 7 -0.56 -3.15 -2.04
N GLU A 8 -1.21 -4.08 -2.70
CA GLU A 8 -0.66 -5.39 -2.95
C GLU A 8 -1.32 -5.95 -4.21
N ASP A 9 -0.53 -6.34 -5.20
CA ASP A 9 -1.11 -6.84 -6.45
C ASP A 9 -1.59 -8.28 -6.36
N ASP A 10 -1.04 -9.07 -5.45
CA ASP A 10 -1.50 -10.45 -5.27
C ASP A 10 -2.77 -10.42 -4.42
N LYS A 11 -3.87 -10.87 -5.00
CA LYS A 11 -5.17 -10.82 -4.35
C LYS A 11 -5.20 -11.61 -3.05
N SER A 12 -4.59 -12.78 -3.05
CA SER A 12 -4.59 -13.63 -1.85
C SER A 12 -3.81 -12.98 -0.72
N LEU A 13 -2.63 -12.44 -1.03
CA LEU A 13 -1.84 -11.75 -0.03
C LEU A 13 -2.54 -10.49 0.47
N ARG A 14 -3.19 -9.77 -0.45
CA ARG A 14 -3.93 -8.56 -0.05
C ARG A 14 -5.03 -8.91 0.95
N GLU A 15 -5.73 -10.01 0.72
CA GLU A 15 -6.79 -10.45 1.62
C GLU A 15 -6.23 -10.89 2.96
N ILE A 16 -5.13 -11.63 2.95
CA ILE A 16 -4.52 -12.11 4.19
C ILE A 16 -4.04 -10.93 5.04
N TYR A 17 -3.33 -9.98 4.43
CA TYR A 17 -2.83 -8.83 5.17
C TYR A 17 -3.99 -7.96 5.65
N GLY A 18 -5.01 -7.81 4.81
CA GLY A 18 -6.18 -7.00 5.19
C GLY A 18 -6.91 -7.55 6.39
N VAL A 19 -7.14 -8.85 6.41
CA VAL A 19 -7.80 -9.50 7.54
C VAL A 19 -6.98 -9.32 8.81
N ARG A 20 -5.66 -9.48 8.69
CA ARG A 20 -4.78 -9.35 9.83
C ARG A 20 -4.82 -7.95 10.42
N LEU A 21 -4.76 -6.94 9.54
CA LEU A 21 -4.79 -5.55 9.98
C LEU A 21 -6.14 -5.16 10.57
N LEU A 22 -7.23 -5.66 9.97
CA LEU A 22 -8.55 -5.44 10.54
C LEU A 22 -8.65 -6.02 11.93
N ALA A 23 -8.09 -7.20 12.14
CA ALA A 23 -8.12 -7.86 13.44
C ALA A 23 -7.36 -7.04 14.49
N GLU A 24 -6.39 -6.23 14.06
CA GLU A 24 -5.65 -5.37 14.97
C GLU A 24 -6.35 -4.05 15.24
N GLY A 25 -7.51 -3.84 14.66
CA GLY A 25 -8.31 -2.65 14.94
C GLY A 25 -8.16 -1.50 13.96
N TYR A 26 -7.48 -1.71 12.84
CA TYR A 26 -7.31 -0.66 11.83
C TYR A 26 -8.47 -0.65 10.85
N ASP A 27 -8.71 0.52 10.28
CA ASP A 27 -9.65 0.67 9.18
C ASP A 27 -8.85 0.48 7.90
N ILE A 28 -9.31 -0.37 6.99
CA ILE A 28 -8.51 -0.77 5.84
C ILE A 28 -9.22 -0.42 4.53
N VAL A 29 -8.50 0.23 3.64
CA VAL A 29 -8.86 0.29 2.22
C VAL A 29 -7.74 -0.37 1.46
N SER A 30 -8.01 -0.92 0.31
CA SER A 30 -6.99 -1.66 -0.42
C SER A 30 -6.97 -1.29 -1.88
N ALA A 31 -5.83 -1.53 -2.51
CA ALA A 31 -5.63 -1.28 -3.93
C ALA A 31 -4.77 -2.40 -4.48
N GLY A 32 -5.00 -2.75 -5.72
CA GLY A 32 -4.32 -3.86 -6.37
C GLY A 32 -3.13 -3.46 -7.22
N ASP A 33 -2.94 -2.17 -7.45
CA ASP A 33 -1.78 -1.69 -8.22
C ASP A 33 -1.52 -0.23 -7.86
N GLY A 34 -0.43 0.31 -8.41
CA GLY A 34 -0.01 1.66 -8.08
C GLY A 34 -0.96 2.74 -8.56
N GLU A 35 -1.59 2.54 -9.71
CA GLU A 35 -2.54 3.53 -10.21
C GLU A 35 -3.77 3.61 -9.32
N GLU A 36 -4.30 2.45 -8.96
CA GLU A 36 -5.44 2.40 -8.07
C GLU A 36 -5.07 2.99 -6.70
N ALA A 37 -3.85 2.70 -6.26
CA ALA A 37 -3.36 3.21 -4.97
C ALA A 37 -3.32 4.73 -4.96
N LEU A 38 -2.84 5.34 -6.04
CA LEU A 38 -2.76 6.80 -6.11
C LEU A 38 -4.14 7.43 -6.05
N SER A 39 -5.09 6.91 -6.82
CA SER A 39 -6.44 7.48 -6.79
C SER A 39 -7.12 7.23 -5.45
N THR A 40 -6.89 6.08 -4.84
CA THR A 40 -7.47 5.77 -3.54
C THR A 40 -6.85 6.65 -2.45
N ALA A 41 -5.55 6.90 -2.52
CA ALA A 41 -4.89 7.75 -1.53
C ALA A 41 -5.45 9.17 -1.57
N ILE A 42 -5.70 9.70 -2.77
CA ILE A 42 -6.26 11.03 -2.91
C ILE A 42 -7.70 11.06 -2.37
N LYS A 43 -8.47 10.05 -2.69
CA LYS A 43 -9.88 9.99 -2.32
C LYS A 43 -10.08 9.74 -0.83
N GLU A 44 -9.33 8.77 -0.28
CA GLU A 44 -9.56 8.30 1.09
C GLU A 44 -8.68 9.00 2.13
N ASN A 45 -7.61 9.61 1.67
CA ASN A 45 -6.67 10.32 2.55
C ASN A 45 -6.27 9.45 3.76
N PRO A 46 -5.67 8.30 3.55
CA PRO A 46 -5.35 7.40 4.66
C PRO A 46 -4.25 7.98 5.54
N ASP A 47 -4.14 7.46 6.74
CA ASP A 47 -3.10 7.88 7.67
C ASP A 47 -1.77 7.22 7.33
N LEU A 48 -1.82 6.05 6.73
CA LEU A 48 -0.64 5.23 6.46
C LEU A 48 -0.88 4.43 5.19
N ILE A 49 0.14 4.28 4.38
CA ILE A 49 0.12 3.39 3.23
C ILE A 49 1.14 2.30 3.45
N ILE A 50 0.72 1.06 3.30
CA ILE A 50 1.63 -0.09 3.30
C ILE A 50 1.61 -0.65 1.89
N SER A 51 2.75 -0.66 1.22
CA SER A 51 2.83 -1.03 -0.18
C SER A 51 3.95 -2.01 -0.45
N ASP A 52 3.65 -2.96 -1.32
CA ASP A 52 4.69 -3.82 -1.86
C ASP A 52 5.57 -2.99 -2.78
N VAL A 53 6.86 -3.29 -2.81
CA VAL A 53 7.80 -2.64 -3.69
C VAL A 53 7.61 -3.13 -5.13
N MET A 54 7.42 -4.43 -5.30
CA MET A 54 7.36 -5.05 -6.62
C MET A 54 5.91 -5.17 -7.08
N MET A 55 5.50 -4.27 -7.96
CA MET A 55 4.16 -4.29 -8.52
C MET A 55 4.24 -4.05 -10.02
N PRO A 56 3.29 -4.57 -10.79
CA PRO A 56 3.24 -4.27 -12.21
C PRO A 56 2.86 -2.81 -12.44
N LYS A 57 3.17 -2.29 -13.60
CA LYS A 57 2.87 -0.94 -14.04
C LYS A 57 3.70 0.10 -13.33
N ILE A 58 3.42 0.35 -12.06
CA ILE A 58 4.13 1.35 -11.26
C ILE A 58 4.69 0.66 -10.04
N SER A 59 6.01 0.72 -9.87
CA SER A 59 6.63 0.12 -8.69
C SER A 59 6.25 0.89 -7.44
N GLY A 60 6.44 0.28 -6.29
CA GLY A 60 6.16 0.97 -5.03
C GLY A 60 7.00 2.22 -4.85
N PHE A 61 8.24 2.20 -5.32
CA PHE A 61 9.10 3.38 -5.22
C PHE A 61 8.64 4.50 -6.14
N ASP A 62 8.19 4.17 -7.36
CA ASP A 62 7.65 5.17 -8.27
C ASP A 62 6.36 5.77 -7.70
N MET A 63 5.52 4.92 -7.13
CA MET A 63 4.31 5.38 -6.48
C MET A 63 4.64 6.35 -5.34
N LEU A 64 5.66 6.02 -4.54
CA LEU A 64 6.09 6.86 -3.44
C LEU A 64 6.52 8.25 -3.95
N ASP A 65 7.28 8.29 -5.04
CA ASP A 65 7.71 9.55 -5.61
C ASP A 65 6.52 10.41 -6.02
N ILE A 66 5.53 9.81 -6.65
CA ILE A 66 4.33 10.53 -7.07
C ILE A 66 3.56 11.04 -5.86
N LEU A 67 3.41 10.22 -4.83
CA LEU A 67 2.71 10.63 -3.61
C LEU A 67 3.41 11.82 -2.96
N LYS A 68 4.74 11.79 -2.91
CA LYS A 68 5.49 12.87 -2.26
C LYS A 68 5.46 14.16 -3.09
N SER A 69 5.18 14.07 -4.38
CA SER A 69 5.08 15.24 -5.24
C SER A 69 3.71 15.89 -5.23
N ASN A 70 2.72 15.25 -4.63
CA ASN A 70 1.35 15.75 -4.66
C ASN A 70 1.01 16.36 -3.33
N ALA A 71 0.52 17.60 -3.34
CA ALA A 71 0.24 18.33 -2.10
C ALA A 71 -0.76 17.62 -1.19
N SER A 72 -1.71 16.89 -1.78
CA SER A 72 -2.74 16.22 -0.98
C SER A 72 -2.28 14.92 -0.35
N THR A 73 -1.13 14.38 -0.79
CA THR A 73 -0.67 13.07 -0.29
C THR A 73 0.74 13.11 0.27
N LYS A 74 1.45 14.21 0.12
CA LYS A 74 2.90 14.23 0.47
C LYS A 74 3.17 13.94 1.94
N ASN A 75 2.22 14.17 2.82
CA ASN A 75 2.41 13.96 4.25
C ASN A 75 1.95 12.60 4.74
N ILE A 76 1.41 11.77 3.86
CA ILE A 76 0.99 10.42 4.25
C ILE A 76 2.24 9.56 4.45
N LYS A 77 2.29 8.85 5.56
CA LYS A 77 3.41 7.95 5.84
C LYS A 77 3.29 6.72 4.97
N VAL A 78 4.41 6.27 4.42
CA VAL A 78 4.42 5.10 3.55
C VAL A 78 5.45 4.09 4.07
N ILE A 79 5.01 2.85 4.24
CA ILE A 79 5.88 1.74 4.60
C ILE A 79 5.99 0.83 3.39
N MET A 80 7.22 0.58 2.95
CA MET A 80 7.46 -0.33 1.84
C MET A 80 7.77 -1.70 2.36
N MET A 81 7.12 -2.71 1.75
CA MET A 81 7.40 -4.10 2.07
C MET A 81 8.13 -4.71 0.90
N THR A 82 9.26 -5.35 1.17
CA THR A 82 9.86 -6.15 0.12
C THR A 82 9.13 -7.47 0.09
N ALA A 83 9.03 -8.04 -1.09
CA ALA A 83 8.44 -9.34 -1.20
C ALA A 83 9.32 -10.31 -0.44
N LEU A 84 8.75 -10.93 0.55
CA LEU A 84 9.47 -11.90 1.31
C LEU A 84 9.32 -13.19 0.60
N SER A 85 9.98 -13.30 -0.47
CA SER A 85 9.89 -14.47 -1.26
C SER A 85 10.76 -15.53 -0.65
N SER A 86 10.28 -16.72 -0.64
CA SER A 86 11.05 -17.77 -0.01
C SER A 86 12.35 -18.02 -0.69
N ASP A 87 12.47 -17.62 -1.91
CA ASP A 87 13.70 -17.82 -2.56
C ASP A 87 14.74 -16.85 -2.13
N ASP A 88 14.37 -15.84 -1.40
CA ASP A 88 15.35 -14.98 -0.89
C ASP A 88 16.15 -15.59 0.12
N GLN A 89 15.78 -16.65 0.51
CA GLN A 89 16.44 -17.19 1.52
C GLN A 89 17.57 -17.84 1.09
N ARG A 90 17.56 -18.15 0.11
CA ARG A 90 18.60 -18.68 -0.34
C ARG A 90 19.44 -19.25 0.23
#